data_2c81d7d5ec024e4fec9b52f2a2321bc9
#
_entry.id   2c81d7d5ec024e4fec9b52f2a2321bc9
#
_cell.length_a   1.000
_cell.length_b   1.000
_cell.length_c   1.000
_cell.angle_alpha   90.00
_cell.angle_beta   90.00
_cell.angle_gamma   90.00
#
_symmetry.space_group_name_H-M   'P 1'
#
loop_
_entity.id
_entity.type
_entity.pdbx_description
1 polymer ?
#
loop_
_entity_poly.entity_id
_entity_poly.type
_entity_poly.pdbx_seq_one_letter_code
_entity_poly.pdbx_strand_id
1 'polypeptide(L)'
;MLESLEHARARGARIYAEVAGYASNCDGSHVTRPEQATMHACMQAALRDAGIAPSAVGYVNGHGTATEHGDIAETRATEALFGDAMPISSLKSYMGHTLGACGALESWFSIEMMRQQWFAPTLNLVDVDPRCGQLDYIRGEARHIDTEYVVNNNFAFGGLNTSLVFRRMD
;
A
#
# COMPACT_ATOMS: atom_id res chain seq x y z
N MET A 1 -8.24 -4.93 -15.79
CA MET A 1 -9.68 -5.32 -15.86
C MET A 1 -9.98 -6.03 -14.57
N LEU A 2 -11.10 -5.70 -13.92
CA LEU A 2 -11.60 -6.42 -12.75
C LEU A 2 -12.78 -7.29 -13.19
N GLU A 3 -12.84 -8.52 -12.71
CA GLU A 3 -13.91 -9.46 -12.98
C GLU A 3 -14.00 -10.49 -11.84
N SER A 4 -15.12 -11.20 -11.75
CA SER A 4 -15.23 -12.27 -10.75
C SER A 4 -14.28 -13.42 -11.09
N LEU A 5 -13.78 -14.10 -10.06
CA LEU A 5 -12.88 -15.25 -10.21
C LEU A 5 -13.51 -16.35 -11.07
N GLU A 6 -14.80 -16.60 -10.88
CA GLU A 6 -15.56 -17.59 -11.65
C GLU A 6 -15.56 -17.26 -13.15
N HIS A 7 -15.85 -15.98 -13.48
CA HIS A 7 -15.86 -15.52 -14.87
C HIS A 7 -14.47 -15.62 -15.49
N ALA A 8 -13.42 -15.18 -14.80
CA ALA A 8 -12.05 -15.26 -15.26
C ALA A 8 -11.64 -16.71 -15.57
N ARG A 9 -11.95 -17.63 -14.66
CA ARG A 9 -11.68 -19.06 -14.85
C ARG A 9 -12.47 -19.68 -16.00
N ALA A 10 -13.77 -19.35 -16.12
CA ALA A 10 -14.65 -19.90 -17.17
C ALA A 10 -14.17 -19.56 -18.59
N ARG A 11 -13.55 -18.39 -18.78
CA ARG A 11 -13.00 -17.98 -20.10
C ARG A 11 -11.50 -18.26 -20.26
N GLY A 12 -10.86 -18.95 -19.31
CA GLY A 12 -9.42 -19.25 -19.37
C GLY A 12 -8.53 -18.01 -19.28
N ALA A 13 -8.96 -16.98 -18.57
CA ALA A 13 -8.18 -15.76 -18.43
C ALA A 13 -6.91 -15.99 -17.60
N ARG A 14 -5.85 -15.25 -17.96
CA ARG A 14 -4.70 -15.12 -17.07
C ARG A 14 -5.09 -14.24 -15.89
N ILE A 15 -5.01 -14.78 -14.69
CA ILE A 15 -5.27 -14.06 -13.44
C ILE A 15 -3.94 -13.55 -12.91
N TYR A 16 -3.82 -12.24 -12.69
CA TYR A 16 -2.58 -11.61 -12.24
C TYR A 16 -2.50 -11.53 -10.71
N ALA A 17 -3.62 -11.25 -10.08
CA ALA A 17 -3.78 -11.21 -8.63
C ALA A 17 -5.26 -11.24 -8.29
N GLU A 18 -5.58 -11.50 -7.04
CA GLU A 18 -6.88 -11.32 -6.44
C GLU A 18 -6.90 -9.99 -5.66
N VAL A 19 -7.97 -9.22 -5.80
CA VAL A 19 -8.31 -8.16 -4.84
C VAL A 19 -8.96 -8.85 -3.65
N ALA A 20 -8.17 -9.20 -2.66
CA ALA A 20 -8.59 -10.00 -1.52
C ALA A 20 -9.41 -9.21 -0.51
N GLY A 21 -9.15 -7.91 -0.41
CA GLY A 21 -9.91 -7.02 0.45
C GLY A 21 -9.70 -5.55 0.15
N TYR A 22 -10.64 -4.74 0.57
CA TYR A 22 -10.52 -3.29 0.45
C TYR A 22 -11.24 -2.56 1.59
N ALA A 23 -10.86 -1.32 1.81
CA ALA A 23 -11.60 -0.41 2.66
C ALA A 23 -11.46 1.03 2.19
N SER A 24 -12.44 1.84 2.56
CA SER A 24 -12.41 3.29 2.42
C SER A 24 -13.07 3.93 3.61
N ASN A 25 -12.50 5.05 4.08
CA ASN A 25 -13.10 5.93 5.08
C ASN A 25 -12.72 7.38 4.81
N CYS A 26 -13.14 8.28 5.69
CA CYS A 26 -12.79 9.69 5.56
C CYS A 26 -12.45 10.27 6.94
N ASP A 27 -11.39 11.09 7.01
CA ASP A 27 -10.97 11.77 8.24
C ASP A 27 -12.02 12.76 8.75
N GLY A 28 -12.67 13.48 7.82
CA GLY A 28 -13.62 14.53 8.14
C GLY A 28 -13.00 15.75 8.86
N SER A 29 -11.66 15.87 8.82
CA SER A 29 -10.89 16.82 9.61
C SER A 29 -10.38 17.99 8.75
N HIS A 30 -9.28 17.84 8.06
CA HIS A 30 -8.64 18.90 7.31
C HIS A 30 -8.24 18.46 5.91
N VAL A 31 -8.32 19.37 4.94
CA VAL A 31 -8.06 19.06 3.52
C VAL A 31 -6.64 18.49 3.26
N THR A 32 -5.63 19.00 3.97
CA THR A 32 -4.22 18.63 3.75
C THR A 32 -3.49 18.14 4.99
N ARG A 33 -4.21 17.89 6.09
CA ARG A 33 -3.63 17.33 7.30
C ARG A 33 -4.33 16.01 7.61
N PRO A 34 -3.78 14.89 7.10
CA PRO A 34 -4.37 13.58 7.29
C PRO A 34 -4.22 13.09 8.75
N GLU A 35 -5.13 12.21 9.14
CA GLU A 35 -5.21 11.69 10.50
C GLU A 35 -4.68 10.25 10.58
N GLN A 36 -3.65 10.03 11.38
CA GLN A 36 -3.04 8.71 11.59
C GLN A 36 -4.08 7.64 11.99
N ALA A 37 -5.01 7.99 12.89
CA ALA A 37 -5.99 7.05 13.43
C ALA A 37 -6.96 6.52 12.34
N THR A 38 -7.39 7.37 11.43
CA THR A 38 -8.30 7.00 10.34
C THR A 38 -7.60 6.23 9.24
N MET A 39 -6.33 6.55 8.93
CA MET A 39 -5.48 5.73 8.06
C MET A 39 -5.30 4.33 8.61
N HIS A 40 -4.93 4.21 9.90
CA HIS A 40 -4.82 2.92 10.60
C HIS A 40 -6.13 2.13 10.52
N ALA A 41 -7.27 2.77 10.82
CA ALA A 41 -8.58 2.13 10.78
C ALA A 41 -8.96 1.66 9.36
N CYS A 42 -8.57 2.42 8.32
CA CYS A 42 -8.78 2.04 6.92
C CYS A 42 -7.98 0.78 6.56
N MET A 43 -6.68 0.75 6.82
CA MET A 43 -5.84 -0.42 6.58
C MET A 43 -6.33 -1.64 7.35
N GLN A 44 -6.66 -1.48 8.64
CA GLN A 44 -7.19 -2.56 9.46
C GLN A 44 -8.53 -3.11 8.92
N ALA A 45 -9.40 -2.24 8.39
CA ALA A 45 -10.65 -2.66 7.78
C ALA A 45 -10.42 -3.46 6.49
N ALA A 46 -9.46 -3.05 5.65
CA ALA A 46 -9.08 -3.80 4.45
C ALA A 46 -8.54 -5.20 4.77
N LEU A 47 -7.72 -5.33 5.83
CA LEU A 47 -7.23 -6.65 6.27
C LEU A 47 -8.37 -7.53 6.81
N ARG A 48 -9.32 -6.95 7.53
CA ARG A 48 -10.51 -7.69 7.99
C ARG A 48 -11.37 -8.16 6.83
N ASP A 49 -11.56 -7.33 5.82
CA ASP A 49 -12.29 -7.69 4.60
C ASP A 49 -11.58 -8.83 3.86
N ALA A 50 -10.26 -8.80 3.79
CA ALA A 50 -9.44 -9.89 3.25
C ALA A 50 -9.41 -11.16 4.13
N GLY A 51 -9.86 -11.09 5.39
CA GLY A 51 -9.83 -12.21 6.33
C GLY A 51 -8.42 -12.63 6.78
N ILE A 52 -7.44 -11.71 6.77
CA ILE A 52 -6.04 -11.99 7.10
C ILE A 52 -5.54 -11.18 8.30
N ALA A 53 -4.53 -11.73 8.98
CA ALA A 53 -3.79 -11.01 10.02
C ALA A 53 -2.76 -10.04 9.39
N PRO A 54 -2.37 -8.94 10.08
CA PRO A 54 -1.32 -8.05 9.60
C PRO A 54 -0.01 -8.76 9.28
N SER A 55 0.35 -9.81 10.01
CA SER A 55 1.56 -10.61 9.81
C SER A 55 1.60 -11.41 8.51
N ALA A 56 0.48 -11.54 7.80
CA ALA A 56 0.43 -12.19 6.49
C ALA A 56 0.90 -11.27 5.35
N VAL A 57 0.94 -9.96 5.58
CA VAL A 57 1.37 -8.97 4.59
C VAL A 57 2.89 -8.86 4.61
N GLY A 58 3.52 -9.00 3.45
CA GLY A 58 4.99 -8.90 3.34
C GLY A 58 5.48 -7.56 2.78
N TYR A 59 4.58 -6.71 2.26
CA TYR A 59 4.96 -5.43 1.70
C TYR A 59 3.79 -4.44 1.68
N VAL A 60 4.10 -3.17 1.94
CA VAL A 60 3.17 -2.05 1.81
C VAL A 60 3.69 -1.07 0.74
N ASN A 61 2.89 -0.80 -0.28
CA ASN A 61 3.06 0.38 -1.12
C ASN A 61 2.42 1.57 -0.41
N GLY A 62 3.25 2.46 0.11
CA GLY A 62 2.78 3.67 0.78
C GLY A 62 2.28 4.72 -0.21
N HIS A 63 1.31 5.51 0.21
CA HIS A 63 0.91 6.72 -0.52
C HIS A 63 2.10 7.68 -0.68
N GLY A 64 2.88 7.91 0.39
CA GLY A 64 4.20 8.52 0.40
C GLY A 64 4.39 9.69 -0.57
N THR A 65 3.81 10.83 -0.25
CA THR A 65 3.79 12.01 -1.12
C THR A 65 4.96 12.96 -0.92
N ALA A 66 5.91 12.61 -0.05
CA ALA A 66 7.01 13.45 0.40
C ALA A 66 6.53 14.76 1.05
N THR A 67 5.39 14.70 1.74
CA THR A 67 4.85 15.80 2.54
C THR A 67 5.02 15.51 4.02
N GLU A 68 5.42 16.52 4.79
CA GLU A 68 5.70 16.38 6.23
C GLU A 68 4.56 15.70 6.99
N HIS A 69 3.35 16.25 6.91
CA HIS A 69 2.21 15.72 7.65
C HIS A 69 1.74 14.36 7.12
N GLY A 70 1.78 14.18 5.80
CA GLY A 70 1.34 12.95 5.13
C GLY A 70 2.22 11.77 5.51
N ASP A 71 3.52 11.89 5.31
CA ASP A 71 4.46 10.81 5.54
C ASP A 71 4.56 10.43 7.03
N ILE A 72 4.52 11.41 7.94
CA ILE A 72 4.51 11.14 9.38
C ILE A 72 3.25 10.38 9.80
N ALA A 73 2.07 10.82 9.37
CA ALA A 73 0.81 10.19 9.73
C ALA A 73 0.71 8.77 9.17
N GLU A 74 1.02 8.59 7.88
CA GLU A 74 0.98 7.30 7.21
C GLU A 74 1.95 6.28 7.80
N THR A 75 3.20 6.67 7.97
CA THR A 75 4.23 5.74 8.46
C THR A 75 3.98 5.30 9.89
N ARG A 76 3.49 6.20 10.75
CA ARG A 76 3.06 5.84 12.12
C ARG A 76 1.82 4.96 12.15
N ALA A 77 0.87 5.17 11.25
CA ALA A 77 -0.30 4.31 11.11
C ALA A 77 0.10 2.91 10.66
N THR A 78 1.05 2.83 9.72
CA THR A 78 1.59 1.56 9.19
C THR A 78 2.37 0.81 10.27
N GLU A 79 3.27 1.47 10.99
CA GLU A 79 4.00 0.87 12.12
C GLU A 79 3.06 0.33 13.20
N ALA A 80 2.05 1.12 13.58
CA ALA A 80 1.09 0.73 14.61
C ALA A 80 0.27 -0.52 14.23
N LEU A 81 0.06 -0.77 12.94
CA LEU A 81 -0.71 -1.93 12.46
C LEU A 81 0.17 -3.14 12.17
N PHE A 82 1.33 -2.94 11.54
CA PHE A 82 2.15 -4.02 10.99
C PHE A 82 3.44 -4.26 11.79
N GLY A 83 3.83 -3.34 12.66
CA GLY A 83 5.11 -3.38 13.38
C GLY A 83 6.26 -2.75 12.58
N ASP A 84 7.43 -2.67 13.23
CA ASP A 84 8.63 -1.98 12.75
C ASP A 84 9.38 -2.72 11.61
N ALA A 85 9.17 -4.02 11.50
CA ALA A 85 9.80 -4.84 10.45
C ALA A 85 9.06 -4.83 9.11
N MET A 86 7.98 -4.02 8.94
CA MET A 86 7.19 -4.01 7.71
C MET A 86 7.94 -3.34 6.57
N PRO A 87 8.24 -4.08 5.47
CA PRO A 87 8.82 -3.50 4.28
C PRO A 87 7.87 -2.51 3.60
N ILE A 88 8.35 -1.28 3.37
CA ILE A 88 7.57 -0.21 2.74
C ILE A 88 8.39 0.56 1.72
N SER A 89 7.75 0.94 0.62
CA SER A 89 8.28 1.97 -0.28
C SER A 89 7.16 2.75 -0.96
N SER A 90 7.48 3.89 -1.56
CA SER A 90 6.55 4.67 -2.37
C SER A 90 6.98 4.72 -3.82
N LEU A 91 6.12 4.24 -4.71
CA LEU A 91 6.35 4.25 -6.15
C LEU A 91 6.24 5.64 -6.77
N LYS A 92 5.69 6.61 -6.04
CA LYS A 92 5.66 8.02 -6.48
C LYS A 92 7.05 8.60 -6.71
N SER A 93 8.06 8.03 -6.08
CA SER A 93 9.45 8.42 -6.33
C SER A 93 9.91 8.19 -7.77
N TYR A 94 9.27 7.28 -8.51
CA TYR A 94 9.57 6.98 -9.92
C TYR A 94 8.70 7.76 -10.92
N MET A 95 7.42 7.93 -10.63
CA MET A 95 6.43 8.44 -11.58
C MET A 95 5.77 9.76 -11.17
N GLY A 96 6.11 10.29 -9.99
CA GLY A 96 5.43 11.45 -9.41
C GLY A 96 4.03 11.11 -8.90
N HIS A 97 3.35 12.12 -8.40
CA HIS A 97 1.97 11.98 -7.93
C HIS A 97 1.00 12.14 -9.10
N THR A 98 0.48 11.05 -9.61
CA THR A 98 -0.41 11.02 -10.78
C THR A 98 -1.89 11.29 -10.43
N LEU A 99 -2.16 11.86 -9.27
CA LEU A 99 -3.49 12.25 -8.77
C LEU A 99 -4.50 11.11 -8.82
N GLY A 100 -5.61 11.27 -9.54
CA GLY A 100 -6.66 10.25 -9.63
C GLY A 100 -6.21 8.92 -10.27
N ALA A 101 -5.08 8.89 -10.99
CA ALA A 101 -4.54 7.67 -11.59
C ALA A 101 -3.59 6.90 -10.66
N CYS A 102 -3.12 7.51 -9.55
CA CYS A 102 -2.03 6.91 -8.75
C CYS A 102 -2.42 5.55 -8.16
N GLY A 103 -3.61 5.42 -7.60
CA GLY A 103 -4.06 4.15 -7.04
C GLY A 103 -4.09 3.00 -8.05
N ALA A 104 -4.47 3.26 -9.30
CA ALA A 104 -4.49 2.25 -10.35
C ALA A 104 -3.08 1.87 -10.82
N LEU A 105 -2.19 2.83 -11.02
CA LEU A 105 -0.80 2.60 -11.42
C LEU A 105 -0.02 1.87 -10.31
N GLU A 106 -0.15 2.33 -9.09
CA GLU A 106 0.50 1.72 -7.91
C GLU A 106 0.00 0.30 -7.67
N SER A 107 -1.29 0.05 -7.87
CA SER A 107 -1.86 -1.30 -7.81
C SER A 107 -1.23 -2.22 -8.87
N TRP A 108 -1.13 -1.75 -10.10
CA TRP A 108 -0.50 -2.54 -11.16
C TRP A 108 0.97 -2.86 -10.84
N PHE A 109 1.76 -1.85 -10.45
CA PHE A 109 3.15 -2.08 -10.08
C PHE A 109 3.29 -2.99 -8.85
N SER A 110 2.44 -2.82 -7.84
CA SER A 110 2.45 -3.70 -6.65
C SER A 110 2.17 -5.15 -7.02
N ILE A 111 1.22 -5.40 -7.92
CA ILE A 111 0.92 -6.74 -8.44
C ILE A 111 2.12 -7.30 -9.21
N GLU A 112 2.76 -6.52 -10.08
CA GLU A 112 3.92 -6.99 -10.84
C GLU A 112 5.13 -7.26 -9.92
N MET A 113 5.40 -6.39 -8.94
CA MET A 113 6.45 -6.61 -7.95
C MET A 113 6.19 -7.88 -7.13
N MET A 114 4.96 -8.09 -6.67
CA MET A 114 4.56 -9.30 -5.95
C MET A 114 4.75 -10.57 -6.80
N ARG A 115 4.38 -10.53 -8.07
CA ARG A 115 4.55 -11.67 -8.99
C ARG A 115 6.01 -12.01 -9.27
N GLN A 116 6.86 -11.00 -9.33
CA GLN A 116 8.30 -11.15 -9.55
C GLN A 116 9.07 -11.33 -8.24
N GLN A 117 8.44 -11.10 -7.10
CA GLN A 117 9.07 -11.12 -5.77
C GLN A 117 10.22 -10.10 -5.61
N TRP A 118 10.23 -9.05 -6.41
CA TRP A 118 11.19 -7.97 -6.36
C TRP A 118 10.49 -6.64 -6.16
N PHE A 119 10.82 -5.96 -5.07
CA PHE A 119 10.18 -4.73 -4.64
C PHE A 119 11.13 -3.55 -4.79
N ALA A 120 10.68 -2.54 -5.52
CA ALA A 120 11.45 -1.34 -5.79
C ALA A 120 11.63 -0.49 -4.53
N PRO A 121 12.78 0.17 -4.34
CA PRO A 121 13.00 1.10 -3.24
C PRO A 121 12.23 2.41 -3.46
N THR A 122 12.07 3.19 -2.39
CA THR A 122 11.76 4.61 -2.54
C THR A 122 13.00 5.31 -3.10
N LEU A 123 12.91 5.79 -4.32
CA LEU A 123 14.02 6.45 -5.01
C LEU A 123 14.38 7.75 -4.29
N ASN A 124 15.67 8.03 -4.17
CA ASN A 124 16.22 9.22 -3.51
C ASN A 124 15.98 9.32 -1.98
N LEU A 125 15.42 8.30 -1.35
CA LEU A 125 15.31 8.27 0.10
C LEU A 125 16.67 7.92 0.72
N VAL A 126 17.37 8.93 1.24
CA VAL A 126 18.65 8.78 1.95
C VAL A 126 18.41 8.71 3.45
N ASP A 127 17.80 9.75 3.99
CA ASP A 127 17.53 9.88 5.41
C ASP A 127 16.02 9.85 5.68
N VAL A 128 15.62 9.07 6.68
CA VAL A 128 14.23 9.01 7.14
C VAL A 128 14.05 10.07 8.24
N ASP A 129 13.01 10.89 8.14
CA ASP A 129 12.65 11.84 9.19
C ASP A 129 12.39 11.07 10.51
N PRO A 130 13.06 11.42 11.61
CA PRO A 130 12.90 10.72 12.89
C PRO A 130 11.49 10.80 13.49
N ARG A 131 10.64 11.66 12.95
CA ARG A 131 9.23 11.76 13.35
C ARG A 131 8.35 10.73 12.64
N CYS A 132 8.83 10.14 11.55
CA CYS A 132 8.15 9.03 10.86
C CYS A 132 8.15 7.76 11.71
N GLY A 133 7.25 6.84 11.39
CA GLY A 133 7.21 5.51 12.00
C GLY A 133 8.50 4.74 11.75
N GLN A 134 8.86 3.88 12.70
CA GLN A 134 9.99 2.96 12.53
C GLN A 134 9.52 1.79 11.66
N LEU A 135 9.98 1.76 10.42
CA LEU A 135 9.61 0.75 9.43
C LEU A 135 10.85 0.28 8.67
N ASP A 136 10.74 -0.86 8.01
CA ASP A 136 11.77 -1.35 7.11
C ASP A 136 11.64 -0.66 5.73
N TYR A 137 12.10 0.58 5.65
CA TYR A 137 12.09 1.36 4.41
C TYR A 137 13.01 0.75 3.36
N ILE A 138 12.46 0.28 2.24
CA ILE A 138 13.28 -0.19 1.11
C ILE A 138 13.96 1.02 0.46
N ARG A 139 15.30 1.06 0.51
CA ARG A 139 16.15 2.17 0.04
C ARG A 139 17.30 1.66 -0.81
N GLY A 140 17.80 2.52 -1.72
CA GLY A 140 18.95 2.22 -2.54
C GLY A 140 18.66 1.19 -3.64
N GLU A 141 18.55 -0.09 -3.28
CA GLU A 141 18.37 -1.18 -4.22
C GLU A 141 17.03 -1.89 -4.03
N ALA A 142 16.55 -2.55 -5.09
CA ALA A 142 15.37 -3.40 -5.03
C ALA A 142 15.63 -4.61 -4.12
N ARG A 143 14.59 -5.09 -3.46
CA ARG A 143 14.67 -6.18 -2.50
C ARG A 143 13.82 -7.36 -2.93
N HIS A 144 14.38 -8.55 -2.80
CA HIS A 144 13.61 -9.79 -2.94
C HIS A 144 12.80 -10.06 -1.67
N ILE A 145 11.48 -10.20 -1.83
CA ILE A 145 10.55 -10.55 -0.74
C ILE A 145 9.58 -11.59 -1.29
N ASP A 146 9.58 -12.78 -0.71
CA ASP A 146 8.56 -13.78 -1.01
C ASP A 146 7.33 -13.53 -0.14
N THR A 147 6.25 -13.09 -0.77
CA THR A 147 5.01 -12.80 -0.06
C THR A 147 3.79 -13.20 -0.88
N GLU A 148 2.75 -13.64 -0.17
CA GLU A 148 1.44 -13.91 -0.75
C GLU A 148 0.56 -12.66 -0.80
N TYR A 149 0.73 -11.72 0.14
CA TYR A 149 -0.12 -10.54 0.26
C TYR A 149 0.68 -9.24 0.26
N VAL A 150 0.17 -8.26 -0.49
CA VAL A 150 0.66 -6.89 -0.47
C VAL A 150 -0.49 -5.91 -0.26
N VAL A 151 -0.18 -4.77 0.35
CA VAL A 151 -1.14 -3.69 0.57
C VAL A 151 -0.76 -2.47 -0.26
N ASN A 152 -1.75 -1.83 -0.89
CA ASN A 152 -1.59 -0.56 -1.59
C ASN A 152 -2.50 0.50 -0.96
N ASN A 153 -1.91 1.59 -0.47
CA ASN A 153 -2.61 2.66 0.24
C ASN A 153 -2.66 3.95 -0.59
N ASN A 154 -3.81 4.62 -0.53
CA ASN A 154 -3.93 5.99 -1.01
C ASN A 154 -4.70 6.85 -0.01
N PHE A 155 -4.10 7.98 0.38
CA PHE A 155 -4.62 8.91 1.37
C PHE A 155 -4.74 10.30 0.74
N ALA A 156 -5.93 10.62 0.24
CA ALA A 156 -6.16 11.76 -0.62
C ALA A 156 -6.51 13.05 0.14
N PHE A 157 -6.43 14.16 -0.55
CA PHE A 157 -6.95 15.44 -0.06
C PHE A 157 -8.40 15.31 0.39
N GLY A 158 -8.74 16.06 1.45
CA GLY A 158 -10.06 15.98 2.09
C GLY A 158 -10.20 14.81 3.05
N GLY A 159 -9.11 14.04 3.26
CA GLY A 159 -9.08 12.94 4.21
C GLY A 159 -9.71 11.64 3.69
N LEU A 160 -9.91 11.51 2.40
CA LEU A 160 -10.38 10.24 1.83
C LEU A 160 -9.24 9.22 1.84
N ASN A 161 -9.41 8.17 2.61
CA ASN A 161 -8.47 7.07 2.76
C ASN A 161 -8.97 5.83 2.03
N THR A 162 -8.07 5.14 1.34
CA THR A 162 -8.34 3.84 0.70
C THR A 162 -7.17 2.90 0.91
N SER A 163 -7.48 1.63 1.12
CA SER A 163 -6.49 0.56 1.24
C SER A 163 -6.98 -0.68 0.49
N LEU A 164 -6.12 -1.24 -0.34
CA LEU A 164 -6.37 -2.45 -1.13
C LEU A 164 -5.41 -3.55 -0.69
N VAL A 165 -5.93 -4.75 -0.55
CA VAL A 165 -5.13 -5.96 -0.29
C VAL A 165 -5.14 -6.82 -1.53
N PHE A 166 -3.95 -7.09 -2.08
CA PHE A 166 -3.78 -8.01 -3.20
C PHE A 166 -3.20 -9.32 -2.73
N ARG A 167 -3.72 -10.41 -3.28
CA ARG A 167 -3.20 -11.78 -3.10
C ARG A 167 -2.58 -12.27 -4.37
N ARG A 168 -1.40 -12.88 -4.27
CA ARG A 168 -0.75 -13.57 -5.38
C ARG A 168 -1.58 -14.77 -5.82
N MET A 169 -1.73 -14.93 -7.12
CA MET A 169 -2.34 -16.10 -7.74
C MET A 169 -1.25 -16.91 -8.42
N ASP A 170 -1.23 -18.20 -8.15
CA ASP A 170 -0.30 -19.19 -8.76
C ASP A 170 -0.71 -19.51 -10.20
#